data_8f18935096c73fefcc63637a5422f576
#
_entry.id   8f18935096c73fefcc63637a5422f576
#
_cell.length_a   1.000
_cell.length_b   1.000
_cell.length_c   1.000
_cell.angle_alpha   90.00
_cell.angle_beta   90.00
_cell.angle_gamma   90.00
#
_symmetry.space_group_name_H-M   'P 1'
#
loop_
_entity.id
_entity.type
_entity.pdbx_description
1 polymer ?
#
loop_
_entity_poly.entity_id
_entity_poly.type
_entity_poly.pdbx_seq_one_letter_code
_entity_poly.pdbx_strand_id
1 'polypeptide(L)'
;MTIKLNDSFSGMKEFIPIEKNKVKIYSCGPTVYSYASIGNLRTYIFSDVLKKALAYIGFQIDDAMNITDVGHLVGDGDEGEDKLQKKSTQENISISDIIDKYTNYFYKSLDDVNVKLPSKIYKVSCQNQNLLI
;
A
#
# COMPACT_ATOMS: atom_id res chain seq x y z
N MET A 1 17.69 -19.41 12.05
CA MET A 1 18.39 -18.59 11.04
C MET A 1 18.08 -17.14 11.36
N THR A 2 19.08 -16.26 11.47
CA THR A 2 18.90 -14.85 11.79
C THR A 2 18.97 -14.02 10.51
N ILE A 3 18.14 -13.01 10.40
CA ILE A 3 18.19 -12.05 9.30
C ILE A 3 18.64 -10.68 9.83
N LYS A 4 19.48 -10.00 9.06
CA LYS A 4 19.88 -8.62 9.37
C LYS A 4 19.21 -7.68 8.37
N LEU A 5 18.62 -6.63 8.88
CA LEU A 5 18.03 -5.56 8.08
C LEU A 5 18.78 -4.26 8.32
N ASN A 6 18.82 -3.40 7.31
CA ASN A 6 19.42 -2.09 7.44
C ASN A 6 18.38 -1.10 7.98
N ASP A 7 18.68 -0.55 9.15
CA ASP A 7 17.93 0.53 9.77
C ASP A 7 18.58 1.86 9.41
N SER A 8 17.79 2.84 8.97
CA SER A 8 18.28 4.14 8.52
C SER A 8 19.01 4.95 9.61
N PHE A 9 18.71 4.70 10.89
CA PHE A 9 19.31 5.42 12.03
C PHE A 9 20.52 4.71 12.61
N SER A 10 20.58 3.39 12.55
CA SER A 10 21.53 2.59 13.32
C SER A 10 22.26 1.52 12.48
N GLY A 11 22.08 1.53 11.15
CA GLY A 11 22.76 0.61 10.25
C GLY A 11 22.22 -0.83 10.31
N MET A 12 23.09 -1.80 10.03
CA MET A 12 22.70 -3.21 9.97
C MET A 12 22.40 -3.76 11.36
N LYS A 13 21.16 -4.22 11.57
CA LYS A 13 20.71 -4.84 12.82
C LYS A 13 20.14 -6.22 12.60
N GLU A 14 20.27 -7.06 13.59
CA GLU A 14 19.53 -8.31 13.66
C GLU A 14 18.03 -8.00 13.82
N PHE A 15 17.21 -8.60 12.97
CA PHE A 15 15.76 -8.45 13.04
C PHE A 15 15.20 -9.40 14.10
N ILE A 16 14.55 -8.82 15.10
CA ILE A 16 13.86 -9.53 16.18
C ILE A 16 12.37 -9.17 16.11
N PRO A 17 11.48 -10.13 15.82
CA PRO A 17 10.05 -9.85 15.76
C PRO A 17 9.48 -9.60 17.17
N ILE A 18 8.44 -8.76 17.27
CA ILE A 18 7.75 -8.46 18.53
C ILE A 18 7.01 -9.72 19.05
N GLU A 19 6.37 -10.45 18.15
CA GLU A 19 5.70 -11.71 18.46
C GLU A 19 6.59 -12.89 18.01
N LYS A 20 6.73 -13.90 18.86
CA LYS A 20 7.54 -15.08 18.52
C LYS A 20 7.03 -15.73 17.23
N ASN A 21 7.92 -15.90 16.26
CA ASN A 21 7.67 -16.53 14.96
C ASN A 21 6.63 -15.81 14.07
N LYS A 22 6.17 -14.60 14.42
CA LYS A 22 5.22 -13.84 13.62
C LYS A 22 5.72 -12.44 13.32
N VAL A 23 5.63 -12.04 12.06
CA VAL A 23 6.00 -10.70 11.59
C VAL A 23 4.76 -10.02 11.03
N LYS A 24 4.46 -8.83 11.56
CA LYS A 24 3.43 -7.95 11.03
C LYS A 24 4.06 -6.92 10.12
N ILE A 25 3.54 -6.80 8.91
CA ILE A 25 4.03 -5.86 7.91
C ILE A 25 2.88 -4.99 7.42
N TYR A 26 3.06 -3.68 7.51
CA TYR A 26 2.15 -2.73 6.89
C TYR A 26 2.86 -2.02 5.74
N SER A 27 2.20 -1.99 4.58
CA SER A 27 2.69 -1.30 3.39
C SER A 27 1.70 -0.23 2.97
N CYS A 28 2.17 0.98 2.67
CA CYS A 28 1.32 1.97 2.03
C CYS A 28 0.96 1.52 0.62
N GLY A 29 -0.33 1.48 0.34
CA GLY A 29 -0.85 1.21 -0.99
C GLY A 29 -0.97 2.46 -1.86
N PRO A 30 -1.59 2.36 -3.03
CA PRO A 30 -1.73 3.46 -3.97
C PRO A 30 -2.82 4.43 -3.53
N THR A 31 -2.73 5.67 -4.05
CA THR A 31 -3.89 6.55 -4.17
C THR A 31 -4.49 6.31 -5.56
N VAL A 32 -5.76 5.90 -5.60
CA VAL A 32 -6.38 5.32 -6.80
C VAL A 32 -7.02 6.38 -7.72
N TYR A 33 -6.23 7.32 -8.19
CA TYR A 33 -6.62 8.29 -9.21
C TYR A 33 -5.77 8.21 -10.50
N SER A 34 -4.74 7.37 -10.51
CA SER A 34 -3.84 7.19 -11.66
C SER A 34 -3.22 5.79 -11.70
N TYR A 35 -2.61 5.44 -12.81
CA TYR A 35 -1.86 4.21 -12.98
C TYR A 35 -0.62 4.19 -12.09
N ALA A 36 -0.30 3.03 -11.53
CA ALA A 36 0.96 2.84 -10.82
C ALA A 36 2.14 2.96 -11.80
N SER A 37 3.10 3.81 -11.45
CA SER A 37 4.36 3.91 -12.20
C SER A 37 5.29 2.74 -11.88
N ILE A 38 6.32 2.53 -12.69
CA ILE A 38 7.39 1.56 -12.42
C ILE A 38 8.06 1.85 -11.06
N GLY A 39 8.22 3.14 -10.70
CA GLY A 39 8.74 3.53 -9.39
C GLY A 39 7.86 3.07 -8.25
N ASN A 40 6.52 3.16 -8.39
CA ASN A 40 5.58 2.64 -7.41
C ASN A 40 5.68 1.10 -7.31
N LEU A 41 5.68 0.41 -8.45
CA LEU A 41 5.77 -1.05 -8.49
C LEU A 41 7.06 -1.58 -7.84
N ARG A 42 8.18 -0.87 -7.97
CA ARG A 42 9.44 -1.21 -7.28
C ARG A 42 9.24 -1.34 -5.77
N THR A 43 8.47 -0.44 -5.14
CA THR A 43 8.21 -0.49 -3.70
C THR A 43 7.44 -1.75 -3.31
N TYR A 44 6.45 -2.13 -4.11
CA TYR A 44 5.65 -3.34 -3.86
C TYR A 44 6.45 -4.61 -4.08
N ILE A 45 7.29 -4.65 -5.13
CA ILE A 45 8.23 -5.76 -5.38
C ILE A 45 9.18 -5.91 -4.20
N PHE A 46 9.76 -4.82 -3.70
CA PHE A 46 10.66 -4.87 -2.53
C PHE A 46 9.95 -5.43 -1.29
N SER A 47 8.73 -4.94 -1.01
CA SER A 47 7.93 -5.44 0.11
C SER A 47 7.61 -6.93 -0.02
N ASP A 48 7.30 -7.39 -1.23
CA ASP A 48 6.99 -8.80 -1.51
C ASP A 48 8.23 -9.69 -1.34
N VAL A 49 9.39 -9.26 -1.84
CA VAL A 49 10.67 -9.96 -1.63
C VAL A 49 10.99 -10.08 -0.15
N LEU A 50 10.82 -9.00 0.62
CA LEU A 50 11.04 -9.02 2.07
C LEU A 50 10.10 -10.03 2.75
N LYS A 51 8.81 -10.03 2.42
CA LYS A 51 7.82 -10.99 2.95
C LYS A 51 8.22 -12.44 2.63
N LYS A 52 8.58 -12.70 1.38
CA LYS A 52 9.00 -14.03 0.92
C LYS A 52 10.29 -14.49 1.63
N ALA A 53 11.25 -13.59 1.83
CA ALA A 53 12.49 -13.91 2.55
C ALA A 53 12.21 -14.24 4.02
N LEU A 54 11.37 -13.46 4.70
CA LEU A 54 10.98 -13.70 6.08
C LEU A 54 10.20 -15.02 6.23
N ALA A 55 9.27 -15.29 5.32
CA ALA A 55 8.53 -16.55 5.30
C ALA A 55 9.47 -17.76 5.06
N TYR A 56 10.44 -17.62 4.16
CA TYR A 56 11.42 -18.66 3.85
C TYR A 56 12.26 -19.08 5.07
N ILE A 57 12.60 -18.13 5.95
CA ILE A 57 13.34 -18.43 7.19
C ILE A 57 12.43 -18.87 8.36
N GLY A 58 11.13 -19.05 8.12
CA GLY A 58 10.19 -19.68 9.04
C GLY A 58 9.27 -18.75 9.81
N PHE A 59 9.21 -17.44 9.47
CA PHE A 59 8.24 -16.55 10.08
C PHE A 59 6.86 -16.68 9.44
N GLN A 60 5.82 -16.59 10.26
CA GLN A 60 4.46 -16.35 9.79
C GLN A 60 4.30 -14.86 9.46
N ILE A 61 3.81 -14.56 8.26
CA ILE A 61 3.61 -13.18 7.81
C ILE A 61 2.14 -12.80 7.95
N ASP A 62 1.89 -11.73 8.68
CA ASP A 62 0.58 -11.06 8.77
C ASP A 62 0.74 -9.67 8.14
N ASP A 63 0.31 -9.54 6.88
CA ASP A 63 0.54 -8.34 6.12
C ASP A 63 -0.75 -7.59 5.80
N ALA A 64 -0.65 -6.28 5.76
CA ALA A 64 -1.73 -5.37 5.47
C ALA A 64 -1.30 -4.24 4.54
N MET A 65 -2.24 -3.72 3.77
CA MET A 65 -2.07 -2.56 2.90
C MET A 65 -3.31 -1.69 2.93
N ASN A 66 -3.15 -0.37 2.89
CA ASN A 66 -4.27 0.53 2.61
C ASN A 66 -4.40 0.80 1.11
N ILE A 67 -5.61 1.14 0.69
CA ILE A 67 -5.88 1.83 -0.58
C ILE A 67 -6.47 3.18 -0.23
N THR A 68 -5.85 4.25 -0.72
CA THR A 68 -6.34 5.61 -0.51
C THR A 68 -7.36 5.94 -1.62
N ASP A 69 -8.61 5.81 -1.27
CA ASP A 69 -9.79 6.01 -2.13
C ASP A 69 -10.59 7.27 -1.76
N VAL A 70 -9.99 8.14 -0.98
CA VAL A 70 -10.55 9.46 -0.64
C VAL A 70 -9.64 10.55 -1.17
N GLY A 71 -10.23 11.66 -1.60
CA GLY A 71 -9.48 12.84 -1.98
C GLY A 71 -8.70 13.40 -0.80
N HIS A 72 -7.47 13.78 -1.00
CA HIS A 72 -6.76 14.60 -0.02
C HIS A 72 -7.42 15.97 0.02
N LEU A 73 -8.09 16.26 1.12
CA LEU A 73 -8.29 17.65 1.53
C LEU A 73 -6.90 18.19 1.84
N VAL A 74 -6.40 19.02 0.96
CA VAL A 74 -5.09 19.64 1.11
C VAL A 74 -5.17 20.65 2.26
N GLY A 75 -4.57 20.33 3.38
CA GLY A 75 -4.10 21.29 4.35
C GLY A 75 -2.74 21.77 3.91
N ASP A 76 -2.53 23.10 3.95
CA ASP A 76 -1.31 23.86 3.67
C ASP A 76 -0.99 24.16 2.18
N GLY A 77 -1.64 25.17 1.65
CA GLY A 77 -0.97 26.11 0.71
C GLY A 77 -0.96 25.75 -0.76
N ASP A 78 -1.47 24.60 -1.15
CA ASP A 78 -1.75 24.33 -2.55
C ASP A 78 -3.27 24.48 -2.81
N GLU A 79 -3.66 25.17 -3.84
CA GLU A 79 -5.04 25.25 -4.34
C GLU A 79 -5.43 23.87 -4.91
N GLY A 80 -5.59 22.90 -3.99
CA GLY A 80 -5.75 21.50 -4.33
C GLY A 80 -7.19 21.15 -4.67
N GLU A 81 -7.54 21.24 -5.94
CA GLU A 81 -8.64 20.43 -6.45
C GLU A 81 -8.42 18.98 -6.05
N ASP A 82 -9.43 18.37 -5.46
CA ASP A 82 -9.42 16.94 -5.16
C ASP A 82 -9.03 16.15 -6.43
N LYS A 83 -7.91 15.46 -6.39
CA LYS A 83 -7.36 14.73 -7.54
C LYS A 83 -8.34 13.72 -8.11
N LEU A 84 -9.17 13.11 -7.26
CA LEU A 84 -10.23 12.20 -7.69
C LEU A 84 -11.34 12.97 -8.43
N GLN A 85 -11.78 14.12 -7.90
CA GLN A 85 -12.79 14.97 -8.53
C GLN A 85 -12.30 15.47 -9.90
N LYS A 86 -11.07 15.96 -9.97
CA LYS A 86 -10.45 16.41 -11.22
C LYS A 86 -10.40 15.28 -12.26
N LYS A 87 -10.01 14.07 -11.83
CA LYS A 87 -9.93 12.91 -12.71
C LYS A 87 -11.31 12.46 -13.19
N SER A 88 -12.31 12.46 -12.31
CA SER A 88 -13.71 12.18 -12.64
C SER A 88 -14.23 13.12 -13.71
N THR A 89 -13.98 14.42 -13.57
CA THR A 89 -14.37 15.43 -14.56
C THR A 89 -13.64 15.23 -15.89
N GLN A 90 -12.34 14.95 -15.88
CA GLN A 90 -11.54 14.73 -17.09
C GLN A 90 -11.99 13.48 -17.87
N GLU A 91 -12.33 12.41 -17.18
CA GLU A 91 -12.74 11.15 -17.80
C GLU A 91 -14.26 11.05 -18.02
N ASN A 92 -15.03 12.01 -17.50
CA ASN A 92 -16.50 12.05 -17.56
C ASN A 92 -17.15 10.77 -17.01
N ILE A 93 -16.62 10.26 -15.91
CA ILE A 93 -17.15 9.09 -15.17
C ILE A 93 -17.22 9.42 -13.67
N SER A 94 -18.00 8.64 -12.91
CA SER A 94 -18.16 8.88 -11.48
C SER A 94 -16.85 8.67 -10.69
N ILE A 95 -16.73 9.30 -9.52
CA ILE A 95 -15.61 9.09 -8.61
C ILE A 95 -15.51 7.60 -8.22
N SER A 96 -16.64 6.95 -8.00
CA SER A 96 -16.67 5.50 -7.70
C SER A 96 -16.05 4.69 -8.84
N ASP A 97 -16.40 5.00 -10.09
CA ASP A 97 -15.87 4.30 -11.25
C ASP A 97 -14.35 4.56 -11.43
N ILE A 98 -13.88 5.77 -11.10
CA ILE A 98 -12.44 6.10 -11.06
C ILE A 98 -11.73 5.21 -10.05
N ILE A 99 -12.24 5.15 -8.81
CA ILE A 99 -11.68 4.34 -7.74
C ILE A 99 -11.61 2.88 -8.15
N ASP A 100 -12.69 2.32 -8.66
CA ASP A 100 -12.74 0.91 -9.06
C ASP A 100 -11.83 0.62 -10.25
N LYS A 101 -11.83 1.50 -11.26
CA LYS A 101 -10.94 1.39 -12.43
C LYS A 101 -9.47 1.30 -12.02
N TYR A 102 -8.98 2.28 -11.25
CA TYR A 102 -7.56 2.33 -10.89
C TYR A 102 -7.19 1.32 -9.81
N THR A 103 -8.12 0.92 -8.95
CA THR A 103 -7.92 -0.20 -8.00
C THR A 103 -7.71 -1.51 -8.75
N ASN A 104 -8.58 -1.82 -9.71
CA ASN A 104 -8.47 -3.03 -10.52
C ASN A 104 -7.18 -3.04 -11.36
N TYR A 105 -6.82 -1.87 -11.90
CA TYR A 105 -5.56 -1.73 -12.65
C TYR A 105 -4.34 -1.95 -11.77
N PHE A 106 -4.38 -1.44 -10.54
CA PHE A 106 -3.33 -1.67 -9.56
C PHE A 106 -3.15 -3.16 -9.24
N TYR A 107 -4.25 -3.87 -8.96
CA TYR A 107 -4.18 -5.30 -8.69
C TYR A 107 -3.61 -6.08 -9.87
N LYS A 108 -4.07 -5.75 -11.09
CA LYS A 108 -3.50 -6.35 -12.30
C LYS A 108 -2.01 -6.04 -12.43
N SER A 109 -1.58 -4.83 -12.16
CA SER A 109 -0.16 -4.45 -12.24
C SER A 109 0.70 -5.23 -11.23
N LEU A 110 0.20 -5.54 -10.04
CA LEU A 110 0.89 -6.39 -9.07
C LEU A 110 1.00 -7.83 -9.57
N ASP A 111 -0.07 -8.36 -10.17
CA ASP A 111 -0.08 -9.72 -10.77
C ASP A 111 0.91 -9.80 -11.93
N ASP A 112 0.92 -8.82 -12.84
CA ASP A 112 1.83 -8.73 -13.98
C ASP A 112 3.33 -8.77 -13.56
N VAL A 113 3.66 -8.29 -12.36
CA VAL A 113 5.03 -8.35 -11.78
C VAL A 113 5.20 -9.45 -10.73
N ASN A 114 4.25 -10.39 -10.64
CA ASN A 114 4.28 -11.53 -9.70
C ASN A 114 4.42 -11.13 -8.23
N VAL A 115 3.81 -10.01 -7.85
CA VAL A 115 3.70 -9.55 -6.46
C VAL A 115 2.41 -10.08 -5.85
N LYS A 116 2.52 -10.83 -4.75
CA LYS A 116 1.36 -11.37 -4.05
C LYS A 116 0.63 -10.26 -3.28
N LEU A 117 -0.68 -10.17 -3.49
CA LEU A 117 -1.53 -9.26 -2.71
C LEU A 117 -1.42 -9.56 -1.21
N PRO A 118 -1.45 -8.52 -0.36
CA PRO A 118 -1.48 -8.69 1.09
C PRO A 118 -2.71 -9.48 1.54
N SER A 119 -2.58 -10.12 2.70
CA SER A 119 -3.70 -10.86 3.32
C SER A 119 -4.86 -9.96 3.74
N LYS A 120 -4.57 -8.68 4.00
CA LYS A 120 -5.56 -7.68 4.41
C LYS A 120 -5.39 -6.40 3.57
N ILE A 121 -6.49 -5.94 2.99
CA ILE A 121 -6.54 -4.68 2.25
C ILE A 121 -7.63 -3.82 2.87
N TYR A 122 -7.28 -2.58 3.20
CA TYR A 122 -8.19 -1.61 3.82
C TYR A 122 -8.38 -0.40 2.92
N LYS A 123 -9.63 -0.06 2.61
CA LYS A 123 -9.96 1.24 2.00
C LYS A 123 -10.00 2.32 3.09
N VAL A 124 -9.36 3.46 2.83
CA VAL A 124 -9.31 4.58 3.79
C VAL A 124 -10.69 5.13 4.09
N SER A 125 -11.58 5.20 3.07
CA SER A 125 -12.97 5.62 3.24
C SER A 125 -13.73 4.79 4.29
N CYS A 126 -13.45 3.49 4.36
CA CYS A 126 -14.11 2.59 5.31
C CYS A 126 -13.62 2.76 6.76
N GLN A 127 -12.40 3.29 6.94
CA GLN A 127 -11.82 3.47 8.29
C GLN A 127 -12.26 4.78 8.94
N ASN A 128 -12.54 5.82 8.16
CA ASN A 128 -13.01 7.11 8.68
C ASN A 128 -14.40 7.01 9.37
N GLN A 129 -15.19 5.99 9.08
CA GLN A 129 -16.46 5.74 9.77
C GLN A 129 -16.28 5.19 11.20
N ASN A 130 -15.12 4.62 11.53
CA ASN A 130 -14.82 4.06 12.86
C ASN A 130 -13.98 5.00 13.74
N LEU A 131 -13.54 6.15 13.24
CA LEU A 131 -12.75 7.15 13.97
C LEU A 131 -13.61 8.27 14.58
N LEU A 132 -14.94 8.20 14.44
CA LEU A 132 -15.90 9.17 14.97
C LEU A 132 -16.65 8.61 16.21
N ILE A 133 -15.99 7.73 16.99
CA ILE A 133 -16.49 7.31 18.32
C ILE A 133 -15.52 7.79 19.39
#